data_8387d9e5d0a74e5c96bd66c3ed2ee9ca
#
_entry.id   8387d9e5d0a74e5c96bd66c3ed2ee9ca
#
_cell.length_a   1.000
_cell.length_b   1.000
_cell.length_c   1.000
_cell.angle_alpha   90.00
_cell.angle_beta   90.00
_cell.angle_gamma   90.00
#
_symmetry.space_group_name_H-M   'P 1'
#
loop_
_entity.id
_entity.type
_entity.pdbx_description
1 polymer ?
#
loop_
_entity_poly.entity_id
_entity_poly.type
_entity_poly.pdbx_seq_one_letter_code
_entity_poly.pdbx_strand_id
1 'polypeptide(L)'
;MKRIIGVNSNCYHGYPIEEALEGIHKADFRYVELTATKGWTEHVFPTQSFSYLTGLKKKMQELSLIPFALSGHCNLMDRERRKDFVENIELARFFGCDYIVSSVGEAHLEDKETAGNEILAENIKSVIPLLEDADMMLVLEIHGEHSTGKILKEIVDLIGSSQVRINYDTANAIFYGGVKPEEDMQNCIHEIAYMHLKDKRGEQREWDFPALGKGTVDFTKIFENLENNKNGCPFSIEIEFTKEGPKDIGEINRAVADSYQYLKEKGFEI
;
A
#
# COMPACT_ATOMS: atom_id res chain seq x y z
N MET A 1 -13.54 -9.17 13.97
CA MET A 1 -13.71 -7.85 13.30
C MET A 1 -13.85 -8.06 11.80
N LYS A 2 -14.92 -7.53 11.20
CA LYS A 2 -15.13 -7.66 9.74
C LYS A 2 -14.54 -6.44 9.04
N ARG A 3 -13.58 -6.67 8.14
CA ARG A 3 -12.86 -5.61 7.43
C ARG A 3 -12.33 -6.18 6.12
N ILE A 4 -12.13 -5.35 5.10
CA ILE A 4 -11.41 -5.77 3.89
C ILE A 4 -9.94 -5.97 4.27
N ILE A 5 -9.41 -7.16 3.99
CA ILE A 5 -8.01 -7.51 4.20
C ILE A 5 -7.50 -8.18 2.93
N GLY A 6 -6.53 -7.57 2.31
CA GLY A 6 -5.89 -8.07 1.11
C GLY A 6 -4.38 -8.23 1.27
N VAL A 7 -3.75 -8.61 0.18
CA VAL A 7 -2.29 -8.75 0.08
C VAL A 7 -1.80 -7.86 -1.05
N ASN A 8 -0.77 -7.07 -0.79
CA ASN A 8 -0.07 -6.33 -1.82
C ASN A 8 0.73 -7.31 -2.69
N SER A 9 0.50 -7.28 -4.00
CA SER A 9 1.24 -8.13 -4.94
C SER A 9 2.75 -7.87 -4.90
N ASN A 10 3.20 -6.71 -4.36
CA ASN A 10 4.62 -6.42 -4.09
C ASN A 10 5.31 -7.49 -3.22
N CYS A 11 4.58 -8.23 -2.39
CA CYS A 11 5.13 -9.38 -1.66
C CYS A 11 5.84 -10.38 -2.59
N TYR A 12 5.43 -10.42 -3.87
CA TYR A 12 5.96 -11.28 -4.93
C TYR A 12 6.90 -10.52 -5.87
N HIS A 13 7.57 -9.47 -5.38
CA HIS A 13 8.57 -8.74 -6.17
C HIS A 13 9.57 -9.70 -6.82
N GLY A 14 9.83 -9.51 -8.13
CA GLY A 14 10.70 -10.38 -8.93
C GLY A 14 10.04 -11.63 -9.52
N TYR A 15 8.76 -11.89 -9.22
CA TYR A 15 7.97 -12.98 -9.81
C TYR A 15 6.84 -12.43 -10.69
N PRO A 16 6.33 -13.22 -11.67
CA PRO A 16 5.17 -12.81 -12.46
C PRO A 16 3.92 -12.58 -11.60
N ILE A 17 3.05 -11.66 -12.03
CA ILE A 17 1.78 -11.38 -11.34
C ILE A 17 0.89 -12.62 -11.23
N GLU A 18 0.92 -13.50 -12.23
CA GLU A 18 0.13 -14.73 -12.25
C GLU A 18 0.48 -15.64 -11.06
N GLU A 19 1.75 -15.72 -10.69
CA GLU A 19 2.23 -16.48 -9.54
C GLU A 19 1.83 -15.81 -8.22
N ALA A 20 1.86 -14.47 -8.17
CA ALA A 20 1.35 -13.71 -7.03
C ALA A 20 -0.13 -13.97 -6.78
N LEU A 21 -0.97 -13.87 -7.84
CA LEU A 21 -2.41 -14.12 -7.74
C LEU A 21 -2.71 -15.55 -7.26
N GLU A 22 -1.99 -16.55 -7.78
CA GLU A 22 -2.15 -17.94 -7.33
C GLU A 22 -1.72 -18.14 -5.87
N GLY A 23 -0.63 -17.51 -5.45
CA GLY A 23 -0.15 -17.60 -4.07
C GLY A 23 -1.12 -16.95 -3.07
N ILE A 24 -1.63 -15.76 -3.41
CA ILE A 24 -2.62 -15.03 -2.61
C ILE A 24 -3.92 -15.85 -2.48
N HIS A 25 -4.41 -16.40 -3.60
CA HIS A 25 -5.60 -17.27 -3.60
C HIS A 25 -5.38 -18.54 -2.77
N LYS A 26 -4.23 -19.22 -2.89
CA LYS A 26 -3.89 -20.43 -2.09
C LYS A 26 -3.79 -20.16 -0.59
N ALA A 27 -3.53 -18.90 -0.21
CA ALA A 27 -3.51 -18.47 1.18
C ALA A 27 -4.90 -18.05 1.71
N ASP A 28 -5.97 -18.32 0.97
CA ASP A 28 -7.38 -18.02 1.29
C ASP A 28 -7.74 -16.51 1.35
N PHE A 29 -6.90 -15.62 0.83
CA PHE A 29 -7.28 -14.22 0.68
C PHE A 29 -8.22 -14.02 -0.51
N ARG A 30 -9.13 -13.05 -0.35
CA ARG A 30 -10.09 -12.66 -1.39
C ARG A 30 -9.77 -11.32 -2.05
N TYR A 31 -8.93 -10.51 -1.44
CA TYR A 31 -8.62 -9.17 -1.90
C TYR A 31 -7.14 -9.06 -2.25
N VAL A 32 -6.86 -8.32 -3.32
CA VAL A 32 -5.49 -8.06 -3.79
C VAL A 32 -5.29 -6.58 -4.05
N GLU A 33 -4.17 -6.04 -3.56
CA GLU A 33 -3.63 -4.77 -4.00
C GLU A 33 -2.65 -5.03 -5.13
N LEU A 34 -2.94 -4.44 -6.30
CA LEU A 34 -2.09 -4.59 -7.49
C LEU A 34 -0.96 -3.58 -7.44
N THR A 35 0.25 -3.98 -7.87
CA THR A 35 1.41 -3.08 -7.89
C THR A 35 1.73 -2.63 -9.32
N ALA A 36 1.80 -1.29 -9.49
CA ALA A 36 2.15 -0.59 -10.71
C ALA A 36 3.28 0.43 -10.46
N THR A 37 4.27 0.08 -9.64
CA THR A 37 5.33 0.98 -9.21
C THR A 37 6.49 0.93 -10.19
N LYS A 38 6.66 2.02 -10.95
CA LYS A 38 7.69 2.17 -11.97
C LYS A 38 9.09 2.00 -11.39
N GLY A 39 9.90 1.17 -12.03
CA GLY A 39 11.28 0.90 -11.61
C GLY A 39 11.42 -0.02 -10.40
N TRP A 40 10.30 -0.57 -9.89
CA TRP A 40 10.30 -1.51 -8.77
C TRP A 40 9.49 -2.76 -9.11
N THR A 41 8.19 -2.75 -8.92
CA THR A 41 7.29 -3.87 -9.21
C THR A 41 6.21 -3.42 -10.19
N GLU A 42 6.33 -3.83 -11.44
CA GLU A 42 5.40 -3.49 -12.52
C GLU A 42 4.52 -4.71 -12.86
N HIS A 43 3.82 -5.25 -11.87
CA HIS A 43 2.92 -6.39 -12.03
C HIS A 43 1.77 -6.09 -12.98
N VAL A 44 1.18 -4.91 -12.84
CA VAL A 44 0.31 -4.29 -13.84
C VAL A 44 0.90 -2.93 -14.18
N PHE A 45 0.79 -2.51 -15.44
CA PHE A 45 1.35 -1.22 -15.83
C PHE A 45 0.58 -0.60 -17.00
N PRO A 46 0.45 0.75 -17.06
CA PRO A 46 -0.37 1.42 -18.09
C PRO A 46 0.06 1.13 -19.53
N THR A 47 1.34 0.81 -19.76
CA THR A 47 1.87 0.51 -21.10
C THR A 47 1.66 -0.93 -21.56
N GLN A 48 1.16 -1.81 -20.69
CA GLN A 48 0.83 -3.18 -21.07
C GLN A 48 -0.39 -3.22 -22.00
N SER A 49 -0.44 -4.23 -22.88
CA SER A 49 -1.53 -4.32 -23.82
C SER A 49 -2.89 -4.52 -23.13
N PHE A 50 -3.94 -3.92 -23.70
CA PHE A 50 -5.31 -4.10 -23.21
C PHE A 50 -5.73 -5.58 -23.15
N SER A 51 -5.29 -6.38 -24.12
CA SER A 51 -5.53 -7.83 -24.13
C SER A 51 -4.92 -8.53 -22.92
N TYR A 52 -3.68 -8.18 -22.55
CA TYR A 52 -3.00 -8.74 -21.40
C TYR A 52 -3.71 -8.35 -20.09
N LEU A 53 -3.97 -7.05 -19.90
CA LEU A 53 -4.67 -6.55 -18.70
C LEU A 53 -6.07 -7.16 -18.55
N THR A 54 -6.80 -7.34 -19.66
CA THR A 54 -8.10 -8.03 -19.67
C THR A 54 -7.96 -9.50 -19.28
N GLY A 55 -6.91 -10.17 -19.75
CA GLY A 55 -6.57 -11.54 -19.35
C GLY A 55 -6.32 -11.67 -17.85
N LEU A 56 -5.57 -10.73 -17.26
CA LEU A 56 -5.34 -10.69 -15.80
C LEU A 56 -6.63 -10.47 -15.02
N LYS A 57 -7.49 -9.55 -15.48
CA LYS A 57 -8.80 -9.33 -14.87
C LYS A 57 -9.66 -10.59 -14.86
N LYS A 58 -9.65 -11.34 -15.96
CA LYS A 58 -10.33 -12.64 -16.06
C LYS A 58 -9.71 -13.68 -15.11
N LYS A 59 -8.37 -13.77 -15.05
CA LYS A 59 -7.68 -14.68 -14.12
C LYS A 59 -8.04 -14.38 -12.66
N MET A 60 -8.08 -13.11 -12.24
CA MET A 60 -8.54 -12.75 -10.89
C MET A 60 -9.98 -13.20 -10.62
N GLN A 61 -10.90 -13.05 -11.61
CA GLN A 61 -12.27 -13.55 -11.47
C GLN A 61 -12.31 -15.07 -11.31
N GLU A 62 -11.53 -15.82 -12.10
CA GLU A 62 -11.43 -17.29 -12.00
C GLU A 62 -10.89 -17.73 -10.63
N LEU A 63 -9.98 -16.97 -10.03
CA LEU A 63 -9.43 -17.19 -8.70
C LEU A 63 -10.32 -16.60 -7.57
N SER A 64 -11.45 -15.96 -7.90
CA SER A 64 -12.31 -15.25 -6.95
C SER A 64 -11.57 -14.16 -6.16
N LEU A 65 -10.56 -13.54 -6.76
CA LEU A 65 -9.82 -12.41 -6.22
C LEU A 65 -10.44 -11.10 -6.67
N ILE A 66 -10.56 -10.18 -5.74
CA ILE A 66 -11.11 -8.83 -5.95
C ILE A 66 -9.97 -7.82 -5.81
N PRO A 67 -9.57 -7.14 -6.89
CA PRO A 67 -8.65 -6.01 -6.78
C PRO A 67 -9.38 -4.87 -6.07
N PHE A 68 -8.83 -4.38 -4.96
CA PHE A 68 -9.46 -3.32 -4.17
C PHE A 68 -8.61 -2.05 -4.10
N ALA A 69 -7.31 -2.18 -4.39
CA ALA A 69 -6.36 -1.09 -4.42
C ALA A 69 -5.29 -1.29 -5.50
N LEU A 70 -4.70 -0.19 -5.94
CA LEU A 70 -3.54 -0.19 -6.82
C LEU A 70 -2.41 0.64 -6.19
N SER A 71 -1.27 0.00 -5.92
CA SER A 71 -0.03 0.67 -5.51
C SER A 71 0.68 1.20 -6.74
N GLY A 72 0.47 2.48 -7.00
CA GLY A 72 1.00 3.18 -8.17
C GLY A 72 1.91 4.33 -7.78
N HIS A 73 2.96 4.04 -6.98
CA HIS A 73 3.88 5.05 -6.46
C HIS A 73 4.43 5.95 -7.55
N CYS A 74 4.33 7.25 -7.32
CA CYS A 74 4.79 8.29 -8.21
C CYS A 74 5.27 9.49 -7.40
N ASN A 75 6.28 10.21 -7.89
CA ASN A 75 6.70 11.47 -7.28
C ASN A 75 5.62 12.54 -7.49
N LEU A 76 4.79 12.78 -6.46
CA LEU A 76 3.72 13.78 -6.51
C LEU A 76 4.23 15.22 -6.30
N MET A 77 5.49 15.37 -5.89
CA MET A 77 6.15 16.70 -5.83
C MET A 77 6.56 17.19 -7.22
N ASP A 78 6.82 16.28 -8.16
CA ASP A 78 7.19 16.58 -9.53
C ASP A 78 5.94 16.73 -10.41
N ARG A 79 5.73 17.94 -10.93
CA ARG A 79 4.58 18.24 -11.79
C ARG A 79 4.60 17.46 -13.12
N GLU A 80 5.78 17.13 -13.63
CA GLU A 80 5.91 16.39 -14.90
C GLU A 80 5.48 14.91 -14.72
N ARG A 81 5.63 14.38 -13.49
CA ARG A 81 5.21 13.01 -13.14
C ARG A 81 3.69 12.88 -12.94
N ARG A 82 2.96 14.00 -12.93
CA ARG A 82 1.48 13.99 -12.87
C ARG A 82 0.86 13.12 -13.97
N LYS A 83 1.45 13.10 -15.16
CA LYS A 83 0.95 12.27 -16.26
C LYS A 83 1.03 10.80 -15.93
N ASP A 84 2.15 10.33 -15.38
CA ASP A 84 2.33 8.95 -14.96
C ASP A 84 1.30 8.57 -13.88
N PHE A 85 1.03 9.48 -12.96
CA PHE A 85 0.04 9.25 -11.91
C PHE A 85 -1.40 9.19 -12.45
N VAL A 86 -1.75 10.03 -13.41
CA VAL A 86 -3.06 9.97 -14.11
C VAL A 86 -3.23 8.65 -14.83
N GLU A 87 -2.20 8.14 -15.50
CA GLU A 87 -2.22 6.82 -16.15
C GLU A 87 -2.44 5.69 -15.11
N ASN A 88 -1.87 5.80 -13.92
CA ASN A 88 -2.11 4.87 -12.82
C ASN A 88 -3.54 4.96 -12.26
N ILE A 89 -4.15 6.15 -12.18
CA ILE A 89 -5.58 6.31 -11.80
C ILE A 89 -6.47 5.58 -12.81
N GLU A 90 -6.24 5.76 -14.11
CA GLU A 90 -7.03 5.06 -15.15
C GLU A 90 -6.83 3.54 -15.11
N LEU A 91 -5.60 3.08 -14.81
CA LEU A 91 -5.34 1.64 -14.62
C LEU A 91 -6.08 1.08 -13.40
N ALA A 92 -6.06 1.80 -12.27
CA ALA A 92 -6.81 1.44 -11.07
C ALA A 92 -8.33 1.37 -11.35
N ARG A 93 -8.87 2.36 -12.08
CA ARG A 93 -10.25 2.38 -12.55
C ARG A 93 -10.59 1.19 -13.45
N PHE A 94 -9.70 0.83 -14.38
CA PHE A 94 -9.86 -0.35 -15.24
C PHE A 94 -10.01 -1.63 -14.41
N PHE A 95 -9.23 -1.80 -13.36
CA PHE A 95 -9.35 -2.97 -12.48
C PHE A 95 -10.52 -2.88 -11.49
N GLY A 96 -11.10 -1.71 -11.28
CA GLY A 96 -12.20 -1.47 -10.34
C GLY A 96 -11.71 -1.34 -8.90
N CYS A 97 -10.55 -0.71 -8.72
CA CYS A 97 -10.00 -0.43 -7.39
C CYS A 97 -10.67 0.79 -6.77
N ASP A 98 -10.97 0.71 -5.47
CA ASP A 98 -11.52 1.82 -4.67
C ASP A 98 -10.40 2.76 -4.16
N TYR A 99 -9.16 2.27 -4.12
CA TYR A 99 -8.01 2.99 -3.59
C TYR A 99 -6.85 3.01 -4.59
N ILE A 100 -6.16 4.16 -4.65
CA ILE A 100 -4.84 4.29 -5.25
C ILE A 100 -3.84 4.72 -4.18
N VAL A 101 -2.77 3.95 -4.02
CA VAL A 101 -1.70 4.21 -3.06
C VAL A 101 -0.56 4.90 -3.77
N SER A 102 0.01 5.95 -3.18
CA SER A 102 1.25 6.56 -3.63
C SER A 102 2.07 7.08 -2.46
N SER A 103 3.39 7.00 -2.57
CA SER A 103 4.31 7.82 -1.79
C SER A 103 4.18 9.30 -2.19
N VAL A 104 4.64 10.19 -1.34
CA VAL A 104 4.68 11.63 -1.66
C VAL A 104 5.82 11.93 -2.63
N GLY A 105 7.02 11.45 -2.33
CA GLY A 105 8.22 11.62 -3.13
C GLY A 105 8.59 10.39 -3.94
N GLU A 106 9.68 10.50 -4.69
CA GLU A 106 10.20 9.38 -5.46
C GLU A 106 10.77 8.30 -4.53
N ALA A 107 10.30 7.07 -4.73
CA ALA A 107 10.70 5.93 -3.93
C ALA A 107 11.86 5.13 -4.55
N HIS A 108 11.83 4.91 -5.86
CA HIS A 108 12.67 3.89 -6.51
C HIS A 108 13.51 4.41 -7.68
N LEU A 109 13.14 5.54 -8.31
CA LEU A 109 13.91 6.12 -9.41
C LEU A 109 15.01 7.07 -8.90
N GLU A 110 16.05 7.28 -9.70
CA GLU A 110 17.18 8.14 -9.32
C GLU A 110 16.84 9.63 -9.37
N ASP A 111 15.98 10.03 -10.30
CA ASP A 111 15.57 11.42 -10.47
C ASP A 111 14.52 11.80 -9.41
N LYS A 112 14.97 12.55 -8.40
CA LYS A 112 14.19 12.91 -7.21
C LYS A 112 14.00 14.41 -7.14
N GLU A 113 13.07 14.94 -7.92
CA GLU A 113 12.64 16.31 -7.75
C GLU A 113 11.89 16.47 -6.41
N THR A 114 12.17 17.54 -5.70
CA THR A 114 11.52 17.87 -4.43
C THR A 114 10.81 19.22 -4.51
N ALA A 115 9.71 19.36 -3.80
CA ALA A 115 8.95 20.59 -3.68
C ALA A 115 8.44 20.80 -2.26
N GLY A 116 8.12 22.05 -1.91
CA GLY A 116 7.45 22.33 -0.64
C GLY A 116 6.01 21.82 -0.59
N ASN A 117 5.47 21.70 0.62
CA ASN A 117 4.13 21.13 0.86
C ASN A 117 3.01 21.87 0.11
N GLU A 118 3.15 23.20 -0.14
CA GLU A 118 2.18 23.98 -0.89
C GLU A 118 2.11 23.55 -2.36
N ILE A 119 3.28 23.36 -3.01
CA ILE A 119 3.36 22.90 -4.40
C ILE A 119 2.87 21.46 -4.50
N LEU A 120 3.26 20.60 -3.57
CA LEU A 120 2.76 19.24 -3.47
C LEU A 120 1.24 19.21 -3.37
N ALA A 121 0.67 20.03 -2.47
CA ALA A 121 -0.78 20.11 -2.30
C ALA A 121 -1.49 20.59 -3.57
N GLU A 122 -0.93 21.57 -4.30
CA GLU A 122 -1.46 22.02 -5.59
C GLU A 122 -1.40 20.92 -6.65
N ASN A 123 -0.30 20.18 -6.72
CA ASN A 123 -0.15 19.05 -7.65
C ASN A 123 -1.22 17.98 -7.37
N ILE A 124 -1.42 17.60 -6.11
CA ILE A 124 -2.44 16.61 -5.71
C ILE A 124 -3.85 17.16 -5.97
N LYS A 125 -4.14 18.41 -5.63
CA LYS A 125 -5.44 19.03 -5.92
C LYS A 125 -5.80 18.99 -7.41
N SER A 126 -4.81 19.03 -8.29
CA SER A 126 -5.04 19.01 -9.74
C SER A 126 -5.56 17.64 -10.26
N VAL A 127 -5.43 16.57 -9.49
CA VAL A 127 -5.92 15.22 -9.84
C VAL A 127 -7.20 14.83 -9.09
N ILE A 128 -7.65 15.62 -8.11
CA ILE A 128 -8.88 15.34 -7.34
C ILE A 128 -10.09 15.14 -8.24
N PRO A 129 -10.36 15.96 -9.28
CA PRO A 129 -11.50 15.73 -10.16
C PRO A 129 -11.50 14.38 -10.86
N LEU A 130 -10.32 13.80 -11.13
CA LEU A 130 -10.20 12.46 -11.71
C LEU A 130 -10.49 11.37 -10.68
N LEU A 131 -10.06 11.58 -9.43
CA LEU A 131 -10.37 10.66 -8.33
C LEU A 131 -11.87 10.64 -8.03
N GLU A 132 -12.53 11.82 -8.04
CA GLU A 132 -13.98 11.94 -7.87
C GLU A 132 -14.75 11.26 -9.01
N ASP A 133 -14.34 11.46 -10.27
CA ASP A 133 -14.96 10.79 -11.43
C ASP A 133 -14.77 9.26 -11.40
N ALA A 134 -13.69 8.79 -10.82
CA ALA A 134 -13.40 7.37 -10.66
C ALA A 134 -14.02 6.75 -9.39
N ASP A 135 -14.65 7.55 -8.52
CA ASP A 135 -15.08 7.15 -7.15
C ASP A 135 -13.96 6.48 -6.36
N MET A 136 -12.76 7.08 -6.42
CA MET A 136 -11.52 6.51 -5.92
C MET A 136 -10.88 7.42 -4.88
N MET A 137 -10.26 6.85 -3.86
CA MET A 137 -9.51 7.56 -2.85
C MET A 137 -8.00 7.43 -3.08
N LEU A 138 -7.27 8.54 -3.12
CA LEU A 138 -5.82 8.56 -2.99
C LEU A 138 -5.44 8.40 -1.53
N VAL A 139 -4.63 7.41 -1.23
CA VAL A 139 -4.07 7.20 0.10
C VAL A 139 -2.55 7.38 0.05
N LEU A 140 -2.08 8.46 0.70
CA LEU A 140 -0.66 8.83 0.76
C LEU A 140 0.03 7.92 1.76
N GLU A 141 1.05 7.21 1.30
CA GLU A 141 1.78 6.27 2.14
C GLU A 141 2.86 6.95 2.97
N ILE A 142 2.99 6.53 4.22
CA ILE A 142 4.15 6.79 5.06
C ILE A 142 5.38 6.16 4.42
N HIS A 143 6.27 6.99 3.83
CA HIS A 143 7.44 6.54 3.10
C HIS A 143 8.53 7.62 3.01
N GLY A 144 9.81 7.21 3.01
CA GLY A 144 10.94 8.10 2.78
C GLY A 144 11.01 9.27 3.77
N GLU A 145 11.03 10.50 3.28
CA GLU A 145 11.07 11.71 4.12
C GLU A 145 9.71 12.03 4.76
N HIS A 146 8.62 11.51 4.18
CA HIS A 146 7.24 11.70 4.67
C HIS A 146 6.78 10.48 5.49
N SER A 147 7.57 10.10 6.48
CA SER A 147 7.51 8.79 7.13
C SER A 147 6.84 8.75 8.50
N THR A 148 6.08 9.77 8.87
CA THR A 148 5.30 9.78 10.12
C THR A 148 3.86 10.25 9.89
N GLY A 149 2.95 9.77 10.73
CA GLY A 149 1.55 10.18 10.70
C GLY A 149 1.38 11.69 10.88
N LYS A 150 2.22 12.31 11.70
CA LYS A 150 2.21 13.76 11.90
C LYS A 150 2.53 14.52 10.62
N ILE A 151 3.59 14.12 9.88
CA ILE A 151 4.01 14.77 8.63
C ILE A 151 2.91 14.63 7.56
N LEU A 152 2.38 13.42 7.36
CA LEU A 152 1.33 13.22 6.35
C LEU A 152 0.02 13.92 6.72
N LYS A 153 -0.30 14.01 8.01
CA LYS A 153 -1.49 14.76 8.44
C LYS A 153 -1.42 16.24 8.04
N GLU A 154 -0.27 16.88 8.21
CA GLU A 154 -0.08 18.28 7.79
C GLU A 154 -0.34 18.46 6.27
N ILE A 155 0.09 17.49 5.45
CA ILE A 155 -0.14 17.51 4.00
C ILE A 155 -1.62 17.27 3.67
N VAL A 156 -2.26 16.29 4.28
CA VAL A 156 -3.69 16.01 4.06
C VAL A 156 -4.56 17.19 4.50
N ASP A 157 -4.24 17.82 5.63
CA ASP A 157 -4.93 19.04 6.10
C ASP A 157 -4.78 20.19 5.10
N LEU A 158 -3.59 20.38 4.50
CA LEU A 158 -3.32 21.41 3.51
C LEU A 158 -4.06 21.14 2.18
N ILE A 159 -4.22 19.89 1.79
CA ILE A 159 -5.00 19.50 0.62
C ILE A 159 -6.49 19.76 0.87
N GLY A 160 -7.01 19.38 2.03
CA GLY A 160 -8.37 19.66 2.48
C GLY A 160 -9.46 18.95 1.67
N SER A 161 -9.18 17.76 1.09
CA SER A 161 -10.15 16.98 0.32
C SER A 161 -10.49 15.66 0.99
N SER A 162 -11.75 15.22 0.87
CA SER A 162 -12.16 13.88 1.31
C SER A 162 -11.59 12.75 0.46
N GLN A 163 -11.16 13.03 -0.77
CA GLN A 163 -10.57 12.04 -1.69
C GLN A 163 -9.10 11.74 -1.39
N VAL A 164 -8.47 12.45 -0.45
CA VAL A 164 -7.06 12.25 -0.09
C VAL A 164 -6.94 11.94 1.38
N ARG A 165 -6.37 10.80 1.71
CA ARG A 165 -6.21 10.29 3.07
C ARG A 165 -4.83 9.64 3.25
N ILE A 166 -4.61 9.01 4.38
CA ILE A 166 -3.34 8.38 4.75
C ILE A 166 -3.43 6.86 4.58
N ASN A 167 -2.44 6.28 3.89
CA ASN A 167 -2.05 4.89 4.04
C ASN A 167 -0.96 4.81 5.13
N TYR A 168 -1.31 4.24 6.28
CA TYR A 168 -0.36 4.07 7.37
C TYR A 168 0.40 2.76 7.23
N ASP A 169 1.67 2.83 6.80
CA ASP A 169 2.57 1.67 6.79
C ASP A 169 3.27 1.52 8.13
N THR A 170 3.01 0.41 8.79
CA THR A 170 3.47 0.15 10.16
C THR A 170 4.98 -0.02 10.28
N ALA A 171 5.63 -0.62 9.30
CA ALA A 171 7.08 -0.83 9.30
C ALA A 171 7.85 0.39 8.77
N ASN A 172 7.30 1.11 7.79
CA ASN A 172 7.91 2.32 7.26
C ASN A 172 8.00 3.43 8.33
N ALA A 173 7.01 3.51 9.23
CA ALA A 173 7.05 4.38 10.39
C ALA A 173 8.30 4.13 11.27
N ILE A 174 8.68 2.86 11.46
CA ILE A 174 9.90 2.48 12.17
C ILE A 174 11.12 2.73 11.29
N PHE A 175 11.12 2.19 10.07
CA PHE A 175 12.30 2.15 9.19
C PHE A 175 12.75 3.55 8.77
N TYR A 176 11.84 4.36 8.27
CA TYR A 176 12.13 5.72 7.81
C TYR A 176 11.95 6.74 8.94
N GLY A 177 10.85 6.65 9.70
CA GLY A 177 10.47 7.65 10.69
C GLY A 177 11.16 7.50 12.05
N GLY A 178 11.61 6.29 12.40
CA GLY A 178 12.21 6.01 13.71
C GLY A 178 11.23 6.18 14.87
N VAL A 179 9.93 6.01 14.59
CA VAL A 179 8.86 6.15 15.58
C VAL A 179 8.19 4.81 15.84
N LYS A 180 7.49 4.71 16.96
CA LYS A 180 6.64 3.56 17.27
C LYS A 180 5.28 3.74 16.59
N PRO A 181 4.86 2.82 15.71
CA PRO A 181 3.62 2.97 14.95
C PRO A 181 2.39 3.17 15.83
N GLU A 182 2.28 2.42 16.92
CA GLU A 182 1.16 2.48 17.86
C GLU A 182 1.04 3.82 18.61
N GLU A 183 2.14 4.57 18.71
CA GLU A 183 2.15 5.91 19.32
C GLU A 183 1.94 6.98 18.23
N ASP A 184 2.67 6.92 17.12
CA ASP A 184 2.64 7.93 16.06
C ASP A 184 1.30 7.97 15.32
N MET A 185 0.64 6.83 15.09
CA MET A 185 -0.65 6.78 14.40
C MET A 185 -1.74 7.61 15.11
N GLN A 186 -1.61 7.88 16.41
CA GLN A 186 -2.55 8.73 17.14
C GLN A 186 -2.57 10.18 16.62
N ASN A 187 -1.47 10.65 16.01
CA ASN A 187 -1.41 11.97 15.41
C ASN A 187 -2.33 12.13 14.19
N CYS A 188 -2.68 11.02 13.52
CA CYS A 188 -3.44 11.02 12.28
C CYS A 188 -4.55 9.97 12.22
N ILE A 189 -4.97 9.40 13.34
CA ILE A 189 -5.88 8.24 13.41
C ILE A 189 -7.18 8.43 12.64
N HIS A 190 -7.71 9.66 12.55
CA HIS A 190 -8.94 9.99 11.84
C HIS A 190 -8.72 10.21 10.34
N GLU A 191 -7.47 10.40 9.92
CA GLU A 191 -7.10 10.55 8.51
C GLU A 191 -6.61 9.22 7.88
N ILE A 192 -6.40 8.19 8.71
CA ILE A 192 -6.04 6.85 8.21
C ILE A 192 -7.27 6.22 7.55
N ALA A 193 -7.20 6.06 6.23
CA ALA A 193 -8.23 5.38 5.44
C ALA A 193 -7.76 4.07 4.83
N TYR A 194 -6.48 3.73 5.00
CA TYR A 194 -5.85 2.52 4.50
C TYR A 194 -4.64 2.17 5.36
N MET A 195 -4.28 0.89 5.46
CA MET A 195 -3.06 0.50 6.16
C MET A 195 -2.30 -0.58 5.39
N HIS A 196 -1.00 -0.36 5.24
CA HIS A 196 -0.08 -1.46 5.00
C HIS A 196 0.30 -2.09 6.34
N LEU A 197 -0.13 -3.32 6.54
CA LEU A 197 0.35 -4.14 7.64
C LEU A 197 1.67 -4.77 7.21
N LYS A 198 2.75 -4.22 7.70
CA LYS A 198 4.12 -4.62 7.40
C LYS A 198 4.86 -4.78 8.71
N ASP A 199 5.42 -5.97 8.95
CA ASP A 199 6.17 -6.22 10.17
C ASP A 199 7.66 -5.87 9.98
N LYS A 200 8.39 -5.69 11.08
CA LYS A 200 9.76 -5.22 11.05
C LYS A 200 10.62 -5.97 12.05
N ARG A 201 11.82 -6.41 11.62
CA ARG A 201 12.88 -6.89 12.53
C ARG A 201 14.11 -6.00 12.42
N GLY A 202 15.01 -6.18 13.38
CA GLY A 202 16.29 -5.46 13.44
C GLY A 202 16.18 -3.98 13.74
N GLU A 203 17.28 -3.27 13.55
CA GLU A 203 17.42 -1.85 13.85
C GLU A 203 16.64 -0.96 12.86
N GLN A 204 16.46 0.33 13.18
CA GLN A 204 15.65 1.28 12.42
C GLN A 204 15.87 1.20 10.90
N ARG A 205 17.09 1.27 10.43
CA ARG A 205 17.44 1.30 8.98
C ARG A 205 17.87 -0.07 8.43
N GLU A 206 17.67 -1.12 9.18
CA GLU A 206 17.90 -2.48 8.72
C GLU A 206 16.71 -2.97 7.91
N TRP A 207 16.98 -3.44 6.68
CA TRP A 207 15.94 -3.92 5.79
C TRP A 207 15.61 -5.38 6.11
N ASP A 208 14.58 -5.59 6.92
CA ASP A 208 14.01 -6.91 7.23
C ASP A 208 12.54 -6.79 7.58
N PHE A 209 11.68 -7.19 6.64
CA PHE A 209 10.23 -7.08 6.70
C PHE A 209 9.59 -8.44 6.53
N PRO A 210 9.48 -9.24 7.62
CA PRO A 210 8.99 -10.61 7.60
C PRO A 210 7.45 -10.69 7.52
N ALA A 211 6.94 -11.93 7.47
CA ALA A 211 5.53 -12.21 7.69
C ALA A 211 5.01 -11.60 9.00
N LEU A 212 3.73 -11.24 9.05
CA LEU A 212 3.10 -10.65 10.23
C LEU A 212 3.26 -11.54 11.47
N GLY A 213 3.56 -10.92 12.59
CA GLY A 213 3.82 -11.60 13.87
C GLY A 213 5.20 -12.26 13.99
N LYS A 214 6.08 -12.06 13.00
CA LYS A 214 7.47 -12.55 13.05
C LYS A 214 8.49 -11.44 13.35
N GLY A 215 8.02 -10.19 13.44
CA GLY A 215 8.82 -9.01 13.78
C GLY A 215 8.50 -8.47 15.17
N THR A 216 8.65 -7.16 15.30
CA THR A 216 8.54 -6.45 16.58
C THR A 216 7.43 -5.41 16.63
N VAL A 217 6.65 -5.25 15.54
CA VAL A 217 5.53 -4.31 15.49
C VAL A 217 4.44 -4.75 16.49
N ASP A 218 4.01 -3.85 17.36
CA ASP A 218 2.92 -4.13 18.32
C ASP A 218 1.55 -4.00 17.65
N PHE A 219 1.22 -4.97 16.79
CA PHE A 219 -0.08 -5.03 16.12
C PHE A 219 -1.25 -5.07 17.09
N THR A 220 -1.07 -5.61 18.32
CA THR A 220 -2.14 -5.64 19.29
C THR A 220 -2.57 -4.22 19.66
N LYS A 221 -1.62 -3.34 19.99
CA LYS A 221 -1.93 -1.94 20.28
C LYS A 221 -2.43 -1.18 19.06
N ILE A 222 -1.89 -1.45 17.87
CA ILE A 222 -2.37 -0.85 16.64
C ILE A 222 -3.85 -1.17 16.42
N PHE A 223 -4.24 -2.44 16.54
CA PHE A 223 -5.65 -2.87 16.38
C PHE A 223 -6.55 -2.30 17.48
N GLU A 224 -6.10 -2.26 18.72
CA GLU A 224 -6.81 -1.59 19.83
C GLU A 224 -7.04 -0.10 19.55
N ASN A 225 -6.03 0.61 19.03
CA ASN A 225 -6.14 2.03 18.66
C ASN A 225 -7.20 2.25 17.59
N LEU A 226 -7.21 1.41 16.52
CA LEU A 226 -8.21 1.50 15.48
C LEU A 226 -9.62 1.22 16.00
N GLU A 227 -9.79 0.21 16.86
CA GLU A 227 -11.07 -0.14 17.44
C GLU A 227 -11.61 0.97 18.37
N ASN A 228 -10.76 1.50 19.26
CA ASN A 228 -11.11 2.58 20.15
C ASN A 228 -11.55 3.85 19.42
N ASN A 229 -10.99 4.10 18.24
CA ASN A 229 -11.33 5.24 17.40
C ASN A 229 -12.38 4.90 16.32
N LYS A 230 -12.96 3.69 16.34
CA LYS A 230 -13.94 3.20 15.35
C LYS A 230 -13.44 3.33 13.91
N ASN A 231 -12.14 3.21 13.72
CA ASN A 231 -11.54 3.26 12.40
C ASN A 231 -11.60 1.87 11.75
N GLY A 232 -12.42 1.74 10.71
CA GLY A 232 -12.69 0.49 9.97
C GLY A 232 -11.92 0.38 8.64
N CYS A 233 -10.82 1.12 8.45
CA CYS A 233 -10.09 1.13 7.19
C CYS A 233 -9.64 -0.27 6.75
N PRO A 234 -9.54 -0.54 5.43
CA PRO A 234 -9.01 -1.79 4.92
C PRO A 234 -7.53 -1.95 5.22
N PHE A 235 -7.08 -3.20 5.18
CA PHE A 235 -5.67 -3.58 5.33
C PHE A 235 -5.16 -4.25 4.07
N SER A 236 -3.90 -3.97 3.75
CA SER A 236 -3.10 -4.74 2.80
C SER A 236 -1.84 -5.25 3.47
N ILE A 237 -1.58 -6.54 3.36
CA ILE A 237 -0.36 -7.15 3.90
C ILE A 237 0.78 -6.86 2.94
N GLU A 238 1.89 -6.35 3.45
CA GLU A 238 3.10 -6.17 2.70
C GLU A 238 4.29 -6.87 3.37
N ILE A 239 5.05 -7.64 2.58
CA ILE A 239 6.22 -8.41 3.01
C ILE A 239 7.33 -8.17 1.99
N GLU A 240 8.51 -7.76 2.44
CA GLU A 240 9.64 -7.50 1.54
C GLU A 240 10.91 -8.28 1.91
N PHE A 241 10.85 -9.12 2.95
CA PHE A 241 11.96 -9.95 3.41
C PHE A 241 13.20 -9.12 3.81
N THR A 242 14.40 -9.69 3.60
CA THR A 242 15.68 -8.99 3.73
C THR A 242 16.12 -8.42 2.39
N LYS A 243 17.27 -7.73 2.33
CA LYS A 243 17.83 -7.20 1.07
C LYS A 243 18.16 -8.28 0.04
N GLU A 244 18.41 -9.50 0.51
CA GLU A 244 18.67 -10.67 -0.35
C GLU A 244 17.37 -11.21 -0.98
N GLY A 245 16.22 -10.73 -0.53
CA GLY A 245 14.92 -11.21 -0.95
C GLY A 245 14.57 -12.60 -0.39
N PRO A 246 13.45 -13.18 -0.84
CA PRO A 246 13.06 -14.54 -0.49
C PRO A 246 13.94 -15.57 -1.21
N LYS A 247 14.10 -16.76 -0.61
CA LYS A 247 14.87 -17.85 -1.23
C LYS A 247 14.20 -18.40 -2.49
N ASP A 248 12.88 -18.48 -2.46
CA ASP A 248 12.04 -18.98 -3.52
C ASP A 248 10.58 -18.54 -3.32
N ILE A 249 9.75 -18.75 -4.32
CA ILE A 249 8.32 -18.43 -4.23
C ILE A 249 7.60 -19.21 -3.12
N GLY A 250 8.08 -20.39 -2.76
CA GLY A 250 7.53 -21.17 -1.66
C GLY A 250 7.71 -20.47 -0.31
N GLU A 251 8.79 -19.71 -0.13
CA GLU A 251 8.98 -18.89 1.08
C GLU A 251 7.96 -17.74 1.11
N ILE A 252 7.72 -17.08 -0.03
CA ILE A 252 6.69 -16.02 -0.12
C ILE A 252 5.31 -16.61 0.23
N ASN A 253 4.94 -17.71 -0.41
CA ASN A 253 3.65 -18.36 -0.18
C ASN A 253 3.45 -18.73 1.30
N ARG A 254 4.49 -19.24 1.97
CA ARG A 254 4.44 -19.54 3.42
C ARG A 254 4.28 -18.24 4.23
N ALA A 255 5.01 -17.19 3.90
CA ALA A 255 4.94 -15.92 4.63
C ALA A 255 3.55 -15.27 4.52
N VAL A 256 2.93 -15.33 3.34
CA VAL A 256 1.56 -14.84 3.11
C VAL A 256 0.55 -15.70 3.90
N ALA A 257 0.68 -17.04 3.87
CA ALA A 257 -0.19 -17.94 4.64
C ALA A 257 -0.01 -17.77 6.15
N ASP A 258 1.23 -17.63 6.64
CA ASP A 258 1.51 -17.34 8.06
C ASP A 258 0.86 -16.02 8.50
N SER A 259 0.90 -14.99 7.66
CA SER A 259 0.25 -13.70 7.93
C SER A 259 -1.27 -13.83 7.99
N TYR A 260 -1.88 -14.67 7.13
CA TYR A 260 -3.30 -15.02 7.21
C TYR A 260 -3.65 -15.64 8.57
N GLN A 261 -2.90 -16.65 8.99
CA GLN A 261 -3.13 -17.33 10.29
C GLN A 261 -2.95 -16.37 11.46
N TYR A 262 -1.92 -15.53 11.44
CA TYR A 262 -1.71 -14.52 12.47
C TYR A 262 -2.93 -13.60 12.63
N LEU A 263 -3.49 -13.08 11.53
CA LEU A 263 -4.68 -12.22 11.58
C LEU A 263 -5.93 -12.98 12.06
N LYS A 264 -6.08 -14.25 11.69
CA LYS A 264 -7.14 -15.14 12.22
C LYS A 264 -7.04 -15.28 13.74
N GLU A 265 -5.82 -15.50 14.27
CA GLU A 265 -5.56 -15.59 15.72
C GLU A 265 -5.84 -14.25 16.43
N LYS A 266 -5.71 -13.12 15.73
CA LYS A 266 -6.10 -11.80 16.24
C LYS A 266 -7.62 -11.52 16.14
N GLY A 267 -8.42 -12.48 15.63
CA GLY A 267 -9.88 -12.39 15.57
C GLY A 267 -10.44 -11.68 14.35
N PHE A 268 -9.66 -11.55 13.28
CA PHE A 268 -10.16 -11.04 12.00
C PHE A 268 -10.91 -12.12 11.21
N GLU A 269 -12.00 -11.73 10.57
CA GLU A 269 -12.69 -12.48 9.52
C GLU A 269 -12.11 -12.03 8.18
N ILE A 270 -11.49 -12.93 7.44
CA ILE A 270 -10.78 -12.65 6.19
C ILE A 270 -11.49 -13.36 5.03
#